data_1aa09cc6b3a4833b6395bed9714ee31d
#
_entry.id   1aa09cc6b3a4833b6395bed9714ee31d
#
_cell.length_a   1.000
_cell.length_b   1.000
_cell.length_c   1.000
_cell.angle_alpha   90.00
_cell.angle_beta   90.00
_cell.angle_gamma   90.00
#
_symmetry.space_group_name_H-M   'P 1'
#
loop_
_entity.id
_entity.type
_entity.pdbx_description
1 polymer ?
#
loop_
_entity_poly.entity_id
_entity_poly.type
_entity_poly.pdbx_seq_one_letter_code
_entity_poly.pdbx_strand_id
1 'polypeptide(L)'
;MANNKSAEKRIQVNERNRLINRFYKSSVKTLIKTFFKNLEVYKTSKNPEDKLKAVQNLSSVYSLIDKGTKKNVFHKNSASRKKSKLAAYLKSAEI
;
A
#
# COMPACT_ATOMS: atom_id res chain seq x y z
N MET A 1 -18.60 -17.11 -33.27
CA MET A 1 -17.31 -16.74 -33.77
C MET A 1 -16.25 -16.75 -32.65
N ALA A 2 -15.22 -17.56 -32.81
CA ALA A 2 -14.20 -17.75 -31.78
C ALA A 2 -13.47 -16.43 -31.41
N ASN A 3 -13.19 -15.58 -32.40
CA ASN A 3 -12.46 -14.33 -32.16
C ASN A 3 -13.22 -13.34 -31.26
N ASN A 4 -14.56 -13.31 -31.40
CA ASN A 4 -15.37 -12.41 -30.59
C ASN A 4 -15.42 -12.86 -29.13
N LYS A 5 -15.52 -14.16 -28.88
CA LYS A 5 -15.52 -14.71 -27.51
C LYS A 5 -14.18 -14.48 -26.83
N SER A 6 -13.07 -14.65 -27.56
CA SER A 6 -11.73 -14.40 -27.03
C SER A 6 -11.52 -12.92 -26.71
N ALA A 7 -12.02 -12.03 -27.57
CA ALA A 7 -11.96 -10.59 -27.36
C ALA A 7 -12.78 -10.17 -26.15
N GLU A 8 -13.98 -10.70 -26.00
CA GLU A 8 -14.85 -10.42 -24.84
C GLU A 8 -14.20 -10.87 -23.54
N LYS A 9 -13.62 -12.07 -23.52
CA LYS A 9 -12.92 -12.58 -22.35
C LYS A 9 -11.73 -11.70 -21.99
N ARG A 10 -10.98 -11.25 -23.00
CA ARG A 10 -9.82 -10.37 -22.78
C ARG A 10 -10.26 -9.04 -22.18
N ILE A 11 -11.36 -8.45 -22.66
CA ILE A 11 -11.92 -7.22 -22.14
C ILE A 11 -12.32 -7.39 -20.68
N GLN A 12 -12.99 -8.50 -20.34
CA GLN A 12 -13.39 -8.80 -18.96
C GLN A 12 -12.19 -8.96 -18.04
N VAL A 13 -11.15 -9.65 -18.48
CA VAL A 13 -9.92 -9.83 -17.70
C VAL A 13 -9.20 -8.50 -17.49
N ASN A 14 -9.11 -7.68 -18.53
CA ASN A 14 -8.46 -6.36 -18.45
C ASN A 14 -9.22 -5.44 -17.48
N GLU A 15 -10.55 -5.46 -17.53
CA GLU A 15 -11.39 -4.66 -16.64
C GLU A 15 -11.21 -5.10 -15.18
N ARG A 16 -11.21 -6.41 -14.93
CA ARG A 16 -10.96 -6.95 -13.59
C ARG A 16 -9.58 -6.54 -13.07
N ASN A 17 -8.55 -6.66 -13.92
CA ASN A 17 -7.19 -6.28 -13.53
C ASN A 17 -7.08 -4.79 -13.23
N ARG A 18 -7.76 -3.95 -14.02
CA ARG A 18 -7.81 -2.52 -13.80
C ARG A 18 -8.42 -2.19 -12.43
N LEU A 19 -9.51 -2.85 -12.07
CA LEU A 19 -10.17 -2.66 -10.79
C LEU A 19 -9.30 -3.11 -9.62
N ILE A 20 -8.61 -4.25 -9.76
CA ILE A 20 -7.69 -4.76 -8.75
C ILE A 20 -6.53 -3.78 -8.56
N ASN A 21 -5.93 -3.30 -9.67
CA ASN A 21 -4.83 -2.34 -9.63
C ASN A 21 -5.25 -1.05 -8.92
N ARG A 22 -6.43 -0.54 -9.27
CA ARG A 22 -6.99 0.66 -8.67
C ARG A 22 -7.22 0.49 -7.18
N PHE A 23 -7.75 -0.66 -6.76
CA PHE A 23 -8.00 -0.97 -5.36
C PHE A 23 -6.71 -0.92 -4.55
N TYR A 24 -5.67 -1.65 -4.98
CA TYR A 24 -4.42 -1.70 -4.24
C TYR A 24 -3.73 -0.33 -4.20
N LYS A 25 -3.67 0.37 -5.32
CA LYS A 25 -3.02 1.69 -5.38
C LYS A 25 -3.73 2.70 -4.49
N SER A 26 -5.06 2.76 -4.53
CA SER A 26 -5.86 3.66 -3.70
C SER A 26 -5.73 3.32 -2.21
N SER A 27 -5.82 2.04 -1.87
CA SER A 27 -5.75 1.59 -0.47
C SER A 27 -4.39 1.88 0.14
N VAL A 28 -3.31 1.60 -0.59
CA VAL A 28 -1.95 1.89 -0.12
C VAL A 28 -1.77 3.40 0.08
N LYS A 29 -2.23 4.20 -0.88
CA LYS A 29 -2.11 5.66 -0.79
C LYS A 29 -2.86 6.21 0.43
N THR A 30 -4.06 5.73 0.68
CA THR A 30 -4.88 6.14 1.83
C THR A 30 -4.21 5.75 3.15
N LEU A 31 -3.72 4.51 3.26
CA LEU A 31 -3.06 4.04 4.47
C LEU A 31 -1.75 4.77 4.72
N ILE A 32 -1.00 5.13 3.68
CA ILE A 32 0.22 5.92 3.83
C ILE A 32 -0.10 7.30 4.40
N LYS A 33 -1.16 7.94 3.91
CA LYS A 33 -1.61 9.23 4.46
C LYS A 33 -1.96 9.12 5.93
N THR A 34 -2.68 8.07 6.30
CA THR A 34 -3.05 7.81 7.70
C THR A 34 -1.82 7.57 8.56
N PHE A 35 -0.86 6.81 8.03
CA PHE A 35 0.42 6.56 8.70
C PHE A 35 1.16 7.87 9.00
N PHE A 36 1.30 8.75 8.02
CA PHE A 36 1.97 10.04 8.21
C PHE A 36 1.23 10.92 9.20
N LYS A 37 -0.10 10.91 9.18
CA LYS A 37 -0.92 11.68 10.13
C LYS A 37 -0.65 11.21 11.56
N ASN A 38 -0.67 9.89 11.79
CA ASN A 38 -0.43 9.33 13.12
C ASN A 38 1.03 9.55 13.55
N LEU A 39 1.96 9.51 12.60
CA LEU A 39 3.37 9.78 12.87
C LEU A 39 3.58 11.23 13.33
N GLU A 40 2.91 12.19 12.73
CA GLU A 40 2.97 13.60 13.14
C GLU A 40 2.42 13.76 14.55
N VAL A 41 1.31 13.10 14.88
CA VAL A 41 0.75 13.11 16.24
C VAL A 41 1.78 12.58 17.23
N TYR A 42 2.43 11.47 16.91
CA TYR A 42 3.46 10.88 17.75
C TYR A 42 4.66 11.80 17.94
N LYS A 43 5.13 12.47 16.88
CA LYS A 43 6.24 13.41 16.97
C LYS A 43 5.96 14.54 17.95
N THR A 44 4.71 14.98 18.03
CA THR A 44 4.30 16.07 18.91
C THR A 44 4.07 15.58 20.35
N SER A 45 3.32 14.48 20.52
CA SER A 45 2.91 14.00 21.84
C SER A 45 3.95 13.14 22.55
N LYS A 46 4.76 12.41 21.77
CA LYS A 46 5.73 11.43 22.30
C LYS A 46 5.06 10.33 23.11
N ASN A 47 3.76 10.12 22.91
CA ASN A 47 2.97 9.15 23.64
C ASN A 47 3.16 7.76 23.02
N PRO A 48 3.46 6.70 23.83
CA PRO A 48 3.60 5.33 23.31
C PRO A 48 2.36 4.82 22.57
N GLU A 49 1.17 5.25 22.97
CA GLU A 49 -0.08 4.86 22.28
C GLU A 49 -0.12 5.37 20.84
N ASP A 50 0.35 6.59 20.61
CA ASP A 50 0.42 7.17 19.27
C ASP A 50 1.46 6.46 18.41
N LYS A 51 2.58 6.06 19.01
CA LYS A 51 3.58 5.24 18.34
C LYS A 51 2.99 3.90 17.90
N LEU A 52 2.21 3.27 18.77
CA LEU A 52 1.57 1.99 18.47
C LEU A 52 0.64 2.11 17.27
N LYS A 53 -0.14 3.19 17.20
CA LYS A 53 -1.03 3.44 16.05
C LYS A 53 -0.23 3.57 14.75
N ALA A 54 0.89 4.30 14.78
CA ALA A 54 1.74 4.45 13.61
C ALA A 54 2.35 3.10 13.18
N VAL A 55 2.80 2.30 14.12
CA VAL A 55 3.35 0.97 13.85
C VAL A 55 2.28 0.05 13.24
N GLN A 56 1.06 0.08 13.77
CA GLN A 56 -0.06 -0.71 13.24
C GLN A 56 -0.40 -0.28 11.81
N ASN A 57 -0.41 1.02 11.53
CA ASN A 57 -0.64 1.53 10.18
C ASN A 57 0.45 1.08 9.23
N LEU A 58 1.71 1.11 9.66
CA LEU A 58 2.83 0.65 8.86
C LEU A 58 2.70 -0.84 8.51
N SER A 59 2.30 -1.66 9.48
CA SER A 59 2.06 -3.09 9.26
C SER A 59 0.96 -3.31 8.23
N SER A 60 -0.12 -2.53 8.29
CA SER A 60 -1.22 -2.60 7.34
C SER A 60 -0.76 -2.23 5.93
N VAL A 61 0.04 -1.17 5.80
CA VAL A 61 0.61 -0.75 4.52
C VAL A 61 1.50 -1.86 3.93
N TYR A 62 2.36 -2.44 4.75
CA TYR A 62 3.24 -3.53 4.32
C TYR A 62 2.43 -4.72 3.81
N SER A 63 1.38 -5.10 4.53
CA SER A 63 0.50 -6.20 4.13
C SER A 63 -0.10 -5.95 2.74
N LEU A 64 -0.62 -4.74 2.49
CA LEU A 64 -1.21 -4.38 1.20
C LEU A 64 -0.16 -4.32 0.08
N ILE A 65 1.01 -3.79 0.36
CA ILE A 65 2.10 -3.72 -0.63
C ILE A 65 2.53 -5.14 -1.02
N ASP A 66 2.68 -6.04 -0.04
CA ASP A 66 3.08 -7.42 -0.29
C ASP A 66 2.01 -8.16 -1.10
N LYS A 67 0.74 -8.00 -0.76
CA LYS A 67 -0.37 -8.61 -1.50
C LYS A 67 -0.45 -8.07 -2.93
N GLY A 68 -0.27 -6.75 -3.09
CA GLY A 68 -0.25 -6.12 -4.41
C GLY A 68 0.93 -6.57 -5.26
N THR A 69 2.07 -6.82 -4.64
CA THR A 69 3.26 -7.35 -5.34
C THR A 69 2.99 -8.77 -5.84
N LYS A 70 2.35 -9.61 -5.03
CA LYS A 70 1.97 -10.97 -5.45
C LYS A 70 1.02 -10.96 -6.64
N LYS A 71 0.16 -9.94 -6.73
CA LYS A 71 -0.79 -9.78 -7.83
C LYS A 71 -0.22 -8.97 -9.00
N ASN A 72 1.06 -8.66 -8.96
CA ASN A 72 1.78 -7.90 -9.99
C ASN A 72 1.26 -6.46 -10.16
N VAL A 73 0.61 -5.90 -9.15
CA VAL A 73 0.21 -4.49 -9.13
C VAL A 73 1.43 -3.60 -8.91
N PHE A 74 2.31 -4.02 -8.01
CA PHE A 74 3.55 -3.32 -7.71
C PHE A 74 4.74 -4.16 -8.14
N HIS A 75 5.77 -3.49 -8.66
CA HIS A 75 7.03 -4.14 -8.97
C HIS A 75 7.79 -4.41 -7.67
N LYS A 76 8.45 -5.57 -7.58
CA LYS A 76 9.19 -6.00 -6.40
C LYS A 76 10.17 -4.93 -5.89
N ASN A 77 10.93 -4.31 -6.79
CA ASN A 77 11.92 -3.31 -6.41
C ASN A 77 11.27 -2.02 -5.88
N SER A 78 10.19 -1.58 -6.52
CA SER A 78 9.44 -0.41 -6.07
C SER A 78 8.79 -0.64 -4.71
N ALA A 79 8.25 -1.84 -4.49
CA ALA A 79 7.65 -2.24 -3.22
C ALA A 79 8.69 -2.20 -2.10
N SER A 80 9.87 -2.77 -2.33
CA SER A 80 10.96 -2.77 -1.35
C SER A 80 11.39 -1.35 -0.99
N ARG A 81 11.51 -0.47 -1.98
CA ARG A 81 11.88 0.93 -1.76
C ARG A 81 10.84 1.67 -0.91
N LYS A 82 9.56 1.48 -1.22
CA LYS A 82 8.48 2.10 -0.43
C LYS A 82 8.49 1.64 1.01
N LYS A 83 8.65 0.33 1.23
CA LYS A 83 8.70 -0.24 2.58
C LYS A 83 9.88 0.32 3.37
N SER A 84 11.07 0.36 2.78
CA SER A 84 12.27 0.89 3.41
C SER A 84 12.12 2.37 3.76
N LYS A 85 11.55 3.15 2.84
CA LYS A 85 11.35 4.59 3.05
C LYS A 85 10.39 4.87 4.21
N LEU A 86 9.28 4.12 4.28
CA LEU A 86 8.30 4.27 5.35
C LEU A 86 8.89 3.87 6.70
N ALA A 87 9.66 2.79 6.75
CA ALA A 87 10.35 2.37 7.97
C ALA A 87 11.34 3.43 8.44
N ALA A 88 12.04 4.08 7.52
CA ALA A 88 12.98 5.14 7.84
C ALA A 88 12.28 6.36 8.46
N TYR A 89 11.10 6.72 7.98
CA TYR A 89 10.32 7.81 8.56
C TYR A 89 9.92 7.50 10.01
N LEU A 90 9.48 6.28 10.29
CA LEU A 90 9.13 5.88 11.65
C LEU A 90 10.35 5.93 12.56
N LYS A 91 11.48 5.42 12.10
CA LYS A 91 12.74 5.43 12.86
C LYS A 91 13.20 6.86 13.17
N SER A 92 13.08 7.77 12.21
CA SER A 92 13.40 9.18 12.42
C SER A 92 12.53 9.81 13.50
N ALA A 93 11.25 9.43 13.57
CA ALA A 93 10.33 9.97 14.55
C ALA A 93 10.62 9.49 15.97
N GLU A 94 11.30 8.36 16.12
CA GLU A 94 11.68 7.80 17.42
C GLU A 94 12.84 8.55 18.08
N ILE A 95 13.59 9.28 17.29
CA ILE A 95 14.71 10.11 17.77
C ILE A 95 14.17 11.48 18.17
#